data_d80c42e7a80219dd2a84a6cce067d54f
#
_entry.id   d80c42e7a80219dd2a84a6cce067d54f
#
_cell.length_a   1.000
_cell.length_b   1.000
_cell.length_c   1.000
_cell.angle_alpha   90.00
_cell.angle_beta   90.00
_cell.angle_gamma   90.00
#
_symmetry.space_group_name_H-M   'P 1'
#
loop_
_entity.id
_entity.type
_entity.pdbx_description
1 polymer ?
#
loop_
_entity_poly.entity_id
_entity_poly.type
_entity_poly.pdbx_seq_one_letter_code
_entity_poly.pdbx_strand_id
1 'polypeptide(L)'
;LLSPVADLLGGLATDAATRRFGLRIGRVGVGAASYLVAGTAMLLATTTTQPELAAWCIATAVAASMFTLGASWGTVIDIGGNHTGVVGAAMNTSGQIGSVICPLIVISLQQHYGWNAPLYLIGALFLFGAAAWCFINPHRKIFE
;
A
#
# COMPACT_ATOMS: atom_id res chain seq x y z
N LEU A 1 11.55 8.75 -10.39
CA LEU A 1 12.81 8.17 -9.87
C LEU A 1 12.70 7.69 -8.42
N LEU A 2 11.74 8.18 -7.60
CA LEU A 2 11.58 7.77 -6.19
C LEU A 2 10.93 6.39 -6.02
N SER A 3 10.04 5.97 -6.94
CA SER A 3 9.29 4.72 -6.79
C SER A 3 10.17 3.45 -6.76
N PRO A 4 11.10 3.23 -7.71
CA PRO A 4 11.96 2.03 -7.65
C PRO A 4 12.86 1.98 -6.43
N VAL A 5 13.29 3.16 -5.93
CA VAL A 5 14.09 3.25 -4.70
C VAL A 5 13.24 2.89 -3.49
N ALA A 6 11.99 3.37 -3.44
CA ALA A 6 11.06 3.05 -2.36
C ALA A 6 10.72 1.54 -2.32
N ASP A 7 10.52 0.91 -3.48
CA ASP A 7 10.29 -0.54 -3.59
C ASP A 7 11.47 -1.34 -3.05
N LEU A 8 12.70 -0.99 -3.46
CA LEU A 8 13.91 -1.68 -3.02
C LEU A 8 14.12 -1.50 -1.51
N LEU A 9 14.00 -0.27 -1.02
CA LEU A 9 14.12 0.02 0.41
C LEU A 9 13.02 -0.66 1.23
N GLY A 10 11.81 -0.74 0.69
CA GLY A 10 10.69 -1.45 1.30
C GLY A 10 10.96 -2.94 1.46
N GLY A 11 11.52 -3.58 0.44
CA GLY A 11 11.96 -4.97 0.51
C GLY A 11 13.04 -5.19 1.58
N LEU A 12 14.11 -4.39 1.55
CA LEU A 12 15.20 -4.47 2.53
C LEU A 12 14.73 -4.23 3.97
N ALA A 13 13.87 -3.23 4.17
CA ALA A 13 13.32 -2.92 5.49
C ALA A 13 12.42 -4.05 6.01
N THR A 14 11.58 -4.61 5.14
CA THR A 14 10.71 -5.75 5.45
C THR A 14 11.54 -6.97 5.87
N ASP A 15 12.62 -7.29 5.15
CA ASP A 15 13.50 -8.41 5.47
C ASP A 15 14.30 -8.16 6.74
N ALA A 16 14.79 -6.95 6.96
CA ALA A 16 15.46 -6.56 8.19
C ALA A 16 14.54 -6.64 9.41
N ALA A 17 13.30 -6.13 9.28
CA ALA A 17 12.28 -6.21 10.31
C ALA A 17 11.89 -7.67 10.60
N THR A 18 11.74 -8.51 9.57
CA THR A 18 11.44 -9.93 9.72
C THR A 18 12.54 -10.67 10.49
N ARG A 19 13.80 -10.39 10.17
CA ARG A 19 14.94 -10.99 10.89
C ARG A 19 15.04 -10.57 12.34
N ARG A 20 14.67 -9.32 12.66
CA ARG A 20 14.83 -8.75 14.00
C ARG A 20 13.61 -8.98 14.91
N PHE A 21 12.43 -8.90 14.38
CA PHE A 21 11.16 -8.89 15.15
C PHE A 21 10.22 -10.05 14.82
N GLY A 22 10.62 -10.94 13.91
CA GLY A 22 9.83 -12.08 13.47
C GLY A 22 8.93 -11.77 12.28
N LEU A 23 8.41 -12.85 11.68
CA LEU A 23 7.69 -12.83 10.40
C LEU A 23 6.46 -11.90 10.41
N ARG A 24 5.65 -11.97 11.46
CA ARG A 24 4.42 -11.18 11.54
C ARG A 24 4.69 -9.69 11.59
N ILE A 25 5.62 -9.26 12.42
CA ILE A 25 5.95 -7.83 12.55
C ILE A 25 6.64 -7.33 11.28
N GLY A 26 7.53 -8.11 10.70
CA GLY A 26 8.23 -7.76 9.46
C GLY A 26 7.29 -7.62 8.26
N ARG A 27 6.31 -8.50 8.09
CA ARG A 27 5.37 -8.44 6.96
C ARG A 27 4.19 -7.52 7.24
N VAL A 28 3.42 -7.84 8.29
CA VAL A 28 2.19 -7.10 8.65
C VAL A 28 2.50 -5.71 9.17
N GLY A 29 3.50 -5.59 10.07
CA GLY A 29 3.83 -4.30 10.67
C GLY A 29 4.35 -3.29 9.66
N VAL A 30 5.26 -3.70 8.75
CA VAL A 30 5.78 -2.82 7.70
C VAL A 30 4.67 -2.45 6.71
N GLY A 31 3.86 -3.42 6.26
CA GLY A 31 2.75 -3.16 5.34
C GLY A 31 1.71 -2.20 5.93
N ALA A 32 1.27 -2.46 7.17
CA ALA A 32 0.31 -1.60 7.86
C ALA A 32 0.85 -0.19 8.12
N ALA A 33 2.10 -0.07 8.60
CA ALA A 33 2.73 1.22 8.86
C ALA A 33 2.89 2.05 7.57
N SER A 34 3.31 1.42 6.48
CA SER A 34 3.45 2.09 5.19
C SER A 34 2.12 2.63 4.66
N TYR A 35 1.06 1.84 4.75
CA TYR A 35 -0.28 2.29 4.34
C TYR A 35 -0.87 3.34 5.30
N LEU A 36 -0.56 3.27 6.58
CA LEU A 36 -0.94 4.31 7.54
C LEU A 36 -0.29 5.64 7.19
N VAL A 37 1.03 5.63 6.90
CA VAL A 37 1.75 6.83 6.45
C VAL A 37 1.18 7.34 5.13
N ALA A 38 0.93 6.47 4.15
CA ALA A 38 0.35 6.85 2.87
C ALA A 38 -1.03 7.50 3.03
N GLY A 39 -1.90 6.91 3.84
CA GLY A 39 -3.25 7.43 4.08
C GLY A 39 -3.26 8.76 4.81
N THR A 40 -2.46 8.89 5.88
CA THR A 40 -2.35 10.16 6.62
C THR A 40 -1.73 11.27 5.78
N ALA A 41 -0.69 10.99 5.00
CA ALA A 41 -0.10 11.97 4.09
C ALA A 41 -1.10 12.42 3.00
N MET A 42 -1.88 11.48 2.44
CA MET A 42 -2.91 11.81 1.45
C MET A 42 -4.01 12.70 2.04
N LEU A 43 -4.46 12.43 3.26
CA LEU A 43 -5.45 13.26 3.94
C LEU A 43 -4.88 14.64 4.33
N LEU A 44 -3.63 14.72 4.74
CA LEU A 44 -2.96 15.99 5.01
C LEU A 44 -2.88 16.88 3.76
N ALA A 45 -2.71 16.29 2.58
CA ALA A 45 -2.71 17.03 1.32
C ALA A 45 -4.01 17.81 1.09
N THR A 46 -5.15 17.33 1.61
CA THR A 46 -6.46 18.02 1.47
C THR A 46 -6.63 19.19 2.40
N THR A 47 -5.87 19.27 3.47
CA THR A 47 -6.00 20.32 4.51
C THR A 47 -5.11 21.52 4.27
N THR A 48 -4.08 21.37 3.40
CA THR A 48 -3.15 22.45 3.11
C THR A 48 -3.63 23.33 1.95
N THR A 49 -3.41 24.63 2.08
CA THR A 49 -3.66 25.62 1.04
C THR A 49 -2.43 25.90 0.16
N GLN A 50 -1.27 25.38 0.55
CA GLN A 50 0.00 25.57 -0.17
C GLN A 50 0.20 24.43 -1.18
N PRO A 51 0.24 24.73 -2.50
CA PRO A 51 0.36 23.71 -3.53
C PRO A 51 1.64 22.86 -3.40
N GLU A 52 2.74 23.49 -2.99
CA GLU A 52 4.02 22.78 -2.81
C GLU A 52 3.93 21.74 -1.68
N LEU A 53 3.33 22.11 -0.56
CA LEU A 53 3.15 21.20 0.57
C LEU A 53 2.20 20.06 0.22
N ALA A 54 1.11 20.35 -0.51
CA ALA A 54 0.21 19.31 -1.03
C ALA A 54 0.96 18.32 -1.93
N ALA A 55 1.82 18.82 -2.83
CA ALA A 55 2.63 17.98 -3.71
C ALA A 55 3.58 17.07 -2.93
N TRP A 56 4.25 17.59 -1.89
CA TRP A 56 5.10 16.78 -1.00
C TRP A 56 4.32 15.72 -0.22
N CYS A 57 3.13 16.05 0.26
CA CYS A 57 2.25 15.08 0.93
C CYS A 57 1.84 13.95 -0.01
N ILE A 58 1.44 14.28 -1.24
CA ILE A 58 1.08 13.28 -2.26
C ILE A 58 2.31 12.44 -2.64
N ALA A 59 3.47 13.05 -2.86
CA ALA A 59 4.70 12.33 -3.16
C ALA A 59 5.08 11.34 -2.04
N THR A 60 4.93 11.76 -0.78
CA THR A 60 5.16 10.92 0.39
C THR A 60 4.17 9.75 0.44
N ALA A 61 2.89 10.00 0.16
CA ALA A 61 1.86 8.96 0.11
C ALA A 61 2.18 7.92 -0.97
N VAL A 62 2.58 8.34 -2.16
CA VAL A 62 3.00 7.46 -3.25
C VAL A 62 4.24 6.65 -2.85
N ALA A 63 5.27 7.29 -2.32
CA ALA A 63 6.48 6.59 -1.89
C ALA A 63 6.19 5.56 -0.80
N ALA A 64 5.38 5.90 0.19
CA ALA A 64 4.98 4.99 1.25
C ALA A 64 4.14 3.80 0.73
N SER A 65 3.26 4.03 -0.24
CA SER A 65 2.49 2.95 -0.86
C SER A 65 3.38 1.97 -1.63
N MET A 66 4.39 2.46 -2.37
CA MET A 66 5.36 1.62 -3.06
C MET A 66 6.22 0.82 -2.07
N PHE A 67 6.58 1.43 -0.93
CA PHE A 67 7.32 0.75 0.13
C PHE A 67 6.62 -0.51 0.65
N THR A 68 5.30 -0.60 0.57
CA THR A 68 4.50 -1.78 0.95
C THR A 68 4.71 -2.98 0.01
N LEU A 69 5.20 -2.76 -1.21
CA LEU A 69 5.30 -3.80 -2.23
C LEU A 69 6.18 -4.98 -1.78
N GLY A 70 7.31 -4.70 -1.13
CA GLY A 70 8.18 -5.73 -0.56
C GLY A 70 7.49 -6.59 0.49
N ALA A 71 6.70 -5.98 1.39
CA ALA A 71 5.92 -6.70 2.38
C ALA A 71 4.82 -7.56 1.73
N SER A 72 4.17 -7.05 0.68
CA SER A 72 3.11 -7.76 -0.06
C SER A 72 3.63 -9.02 -0.74
N TRP A 73 4.70 -8.90 -1.52
CA TRP A 73 5.32 -10.06 -2.18
C TRP A 73 5.89 -11.06 -1.19
N GLY A 74 6.55 -10.58 -0.12
CA GLY A 74 7.02 -11.46 0.94
C GLY A 74 5.88 -12.23 1.59
N THR A 75 4.75 -11.58 1.89
CA THR A 75 3.57 -12.24 2.45
C THR A 75 2.99 -13.28 1.49
N VAL A 76 2.90 -12.97 0.19
CA VAL A 76 2.44 -13.92 -0.85
C VAL A 76 3.29 -15.19 -0.86
N ILE A 77 4.61 -15.05 -0.73
CA ILE A 77 5.53 -16.20 -0.68
C ILE A 77 5.26 -17.01 0.59
N ASP A 78 5.14 -16.33 1.73
CA ASP A 78 5.00 -16.99 3.03
C ASP A 78 3.67 -17.77 3.15
N ILE A 79 2.54 -17.20 2.68
CA ILE A 79 1.21 -17.84 2.75
C ILE A 79 0.90 -18.79 1.58
N GLY A 80 1.55 -18.59 0.43
CA GLY A 80 1.32 -19.36 -0.79
C GLY A 80 2.01 -20.73 -0.80
N GLY A 81 3.16 -20.85 -0.12
CA GLY A 81 3.93 -22.10 -0.09
C GLY A 81 4.17 -22.66 -1.51
N ASN A 82 3.75 -23.89 -1.76
CA ASN A 82 3.86 -24.53 -3.09
C ASN A 82 2.98 -23.89 -4.17
N HIS A 83 2.01 -23.06 -3.78
CA HIS A 83 1.04 -22.39 -4.67
C HIS A 83 1.26 -20.89 -4.75
N THR A 84 2.47 -20.41 -4.42
CA THR A 84 2.84 -18.97 -4.44
C THR A 84 2.49 -18.30 -5.76
N GLY A 85 2.64 -18.99 -6.90
CA GLY A 85 2.27 -18.46 -8.22
C GLY A 85 0.78 -18.13 -8.34
N VAL A 86 -0.10 -18.97 -7.77
CA VAL A 86 -1.56 -18.74 -7.81
C VAL A 86 -1.93 -17.55 -6.93
N VAL A 87 -1.39 -17.48 -5.71
CA VAL A 87 -1.64 -16.37 -4.79
C VAL A 87 -1.11 -15.05 -5.36
N GLY A 88 0.10 -15.07 -5.93
CA GLY A 88 0.70 -13.91 -6.59
C GLY A 88 -0.09 -13.46 -7.82
N ALA A 89 -0.57 -14.39 -8.63
CA ALA A 89 -1.44 -14.09 -9.77
C ALA A 89 -2.75 -13.44 -9.34
N ALA A 90 -3.40 -13.96 -8.29
CA ALA A 90 -4.63 -13.38 -7.73
C ALA A 90 -4.40 -11.95 -7.21
N MET A 91 -3.32 -11.73 -6.45
CA MET A 91 -2.93 -10.40 -5.97
C MET A 91 -2.70 -9.42 -7.14
N ASN A 92 -1.92 -9.85 -8.14
CA ASN A 92 -1.59 -9.02 -9.28
C ASN A 92 -2.82 -8.69 -10.14
N THR A 93 -3.69 -9.67 -10.40
CA THR A 93 -4.95 -9.46 -11.14
C THR A 93 -5.86 -8.48 -10.42
N SER A 94 -6.00 -8.60 -9.09
CA SER A 94 -6.78 -7.65 -8.29
C SER A 94 -6.22 -6.23 -8.39
N GLY A 95 -4.90 -6.09 -8.37
CA GLY A 95 -4.22 -4.80 -8.57
C GLY A 95 -4.47 -4.21 -9.96
N GLN A 96 -4.44 -5.03 -11.01
CA GLN A 96 -4.73 -4.58 -12.39
C GLN A 96 -6.19 -4.15 -12.57
N ILE A 97 -7.14 -4.86 -11.97
CA ILE A 97 -8.55 -4.42 -11.95
C ILE A 97 -8.67 -3.05 -11.28
N GLY A 98 -8.02 -2.87 -10.12
CA GLY A 98 -7.99 -1.58 -9.43
C GLY A 98 -7.36 -0.47 -10.27
N SER A 99 -6.30 -0.75 -11.02
CA SER A 99 -5.62 0.24 -11.88
C SER A 99 -6.48 0.73 -13.04
N VAL A 100 -7.40 -0.10 -13.54
CA VAL A 100 -8.38 0.29 -14.58
C VAL A 100 -9.54 1.09 -13.99
N ILE A 101 -10.05 0.69 -12.83
CA ILE A 101 -11.22 1.31 -12.21
C ILE A 101 -10.87 2.66 -11.55
N CYS A 102 -9.71 2.76 -10.92
CA CYS A 102 -9.30 3.93 -10.15
C CYS A 102 -9.36 5.24 -10.95
N PRO A 103 -8.79 5.34 -12.16
CA PRO A 103 -8.85 6.58 -12.94
C PRO A 103 -10.27 7.02 -13.28
N LEU A 104 -11.18 6.08 -13.54
CA LEU A 104 -12.58 6.38 -13.86
C LEU A 104 -13.29 6.99 -12.64
N ILE A 105 -13.06 6.44 -11.46
CA ILE A 105 -13.62 6.98 -10.21
C ILE A 105 -13.02 8.36 -9.92
N VAL A 106 -11.69 8.51 -10.05
CA VAL A 106 -10.98 9.77 -9.78
C VAL A 106 -11.51 10.88 -10.69
N ILE A 107 -11.65 10.63 -12.00
CA ILE A 107 -12.17 11.60 -12.96
C ILE A 107 -13.61 11.99 -12.58
N SER A 108 -14.47 11.02 -12.30
CA SER A 108 -15.86 11.26 -11.93
C SER A 108 -15.97 12.10 -10.64
N LEU A 109 -15.21 11.75 -9.61
CA LEU A 109 -15.19 12.51 -8.35
C LEU A 109 -14.64 13.93 -8.54
N GLN A 110 -13.58 14.08 -9.31
CA GLN A 110 -12.97 15.37 -9.58
C GLN A 110 -13.94 16.32 -10.31
N GLN A 111 -14.71 15.80 -11.29
CA GLN A 111 -15.68 16.59 -12.06
C GLN A 111 -16.86 17.04 -11.21
N HIS A 112 -17.34 16.24 -10.25
CA HIS A 112 -18.53 16.57 -9.47
C HIS A 112 -18.23 17.25 -8.14
N TYR A 113 -17.09 16.95 -7.51
CA TYR A 113 -16.77 17.37 -6.14
C TYR A 113 -15.41 18.07 -6.00
N GLY A 114 -14.69 18.27 -7.12
CA GLY A 114 -13.36 18.91 -7.11
C GLY A 114 -12.23 17.96 -6.70
N TRP A 115 -11.00 18.50 -6.65
CA TRP A 115 -9.77 17.70 -6.46
C TRP A 115 -9.63 17.08 -5.06
N ASN A 116 -10.26 17.62 -4.05
CA ASN A 116 -10.16 17.08 -2.69
C ASN A 116 -10.90 15.72 -2.55
N ALA A 117 -11.98 15.52 -3.29
CA ALA A 117 -12.77 14.29 -3.18
C ALA A 117 -11.99 12.99 -3.54
N PRO A 118 -11.25 12.93 -4.67
CA PRO A 118 -10.36 11.80 -4.94
C PRO A 118 -9.30 11.58 -3.87
N LEU A 119 -8.71 12.64 -3.32
CA LEU A 119 -7.68 12.53 -2.28
C LEU A 119 -8.26 11.94 -0.99
N TYR A 120 -9.46 12.35 -0.58
CA TYR A 120 -10.17 11.74 0.56
C TYR A 120 -10.46 10.26 0.32
N LEU A 121 -10.94 9.88 -0.86
CA LEU A 121 -11.20 8.49 -1.18
C LEU A 121 -9.92 7.65 -1.12
N ILE A 122 -8.85 8.09 -1.78
CA ILE A 122 -7.58 7.37 -1.81
C ILE A 122 -6.97 7.26 -0.41
N GLY A 123 -7.00 8.36 0.36
CA GLY A 123 -6.55 8.36 1.75
C GLY A 123 -7.31 7.37 2.63
N ALA A 124 -8.65 7.34 2.50
CA ALA A 124 -9.50 6.40 3.21
C ALA A 124 -9.20 4.94 2.81
N LEU A 125 -8.98 4.66 1.51
CA LEU A 125 -8.62 3.34 1.02
C LEU A 125 -7.27 2.87 1.56
N PHE A 126 -6.26 3.75 1.68
CA PHE A 126 -4.99 3.42 2.32
C PHE A 126 -5.17 3.09 3.80
N LEU A 127 -5.97 3.87 4.54
CA LEU A 127 -6.24 3.59 5.95
C LEU A 127 -7.01 2.27 6.13
N PHE A 128 -7.97 2.00 5.26
CA PHE A 128 -8.66 0.71 5.24
C PHE A 128 -7.68 -0.43 4.94
N GLY A 129 -6.78 -0.26 3.98
CA GLY A 129 -5.71 -1.19 3.67
C GLY A 129 -4.76 -1.43 4.85
N ALA A 130 -4.40 -0.37 5.61
CA ALA A 130 -3.60 -0.50 6.82
C ALA A 130 -4.31 -1.36 7.89
N ALA A 131 -5.63 -1.16 8.08
CA ALA A 131 -6.43 -1.98 8.96
C ALA A 131 -6.52 -3.44 8.44
N ALA A 132 -6.72 -3.63 7.13
CA ALA A 132 -6.78 -4.96 6.52
C ALA A 132 -5.49 -5.76 6.72
N TRP A 133 -4.31 -5.11 6.69
CA TRP A 133 -3.03 -5.74 7.00
C TRP A 133 -3.01 -6.42 8.37
N CYS A 134 -3.68 -5.85 9.38
CA CYS A 134 -3.72 -6.41 10.74
C CYS A 134 -4.43 -7.78 10.81
N PHE A 135 -5.28 -8.09 9.84
CA PHE A 135 -6.00 -9.39 9.76
C PHE A 135 -5.20 -10.48 9.05
N ILE A 136 -4.08 -10.14 8.40
CA ILE A 136 -3.23 -11.10 7.71
C ILE A 136 -2.41 -11.89 8.75
N ASN A 137 -2.43 -13.22 8.63
CA ASN A 137 -1.56 -14.10 9.42
C ASN A 137 -0.56 -14.80 8.50
N PRO A 138 0.71 -14.32 8.43
CA PRO A 138 1.71 -14.88 7.53
C PRO A 138 2.21 -16.28 7.95
N HIS A 139 1.86 -16.76 9.14
CA HIS A 139 2.20 -18.12 9.58
C HIS A 139 1.21 -19.18 9.07
N ARG A 140 0.05 -18.76 8.56
CA ARG A 140 -0.98 -19.69 8.07
C ARG A 140 -0.91 -19.79 6.56
N LYS A 141 -0.52 -20.95 6.06
CA LYS A 141 -0.58 -21.27 4.63
C LYS A 141 -2.04 -21.38 4.19
N ILE A 142 -2.34 -20.91 2.97
CA ILE A 142 -3.69 -21.00 2.38
C ILE A 142 -3.95 -22.41 1.83
N PHE A 143 -2.88 -23.02 1.32
CA PHE A 143 -2.92 -24.38 0.76
C PHE A 143 -1.91 -25.24 1.55
N GLU A 144 -2.38 -26.30 2.15
CA GLU A 144 -1.58 -27.36 2.76
C GLU A 144 -1.43 -28.55 1.80
#